data_9733b512f90a6e4a33fc3ada0a0c03e5
#
_entry.id   9733b512f90a6e4a33fc3ada0a0c03e5
#
_cell.length_a   1.000
_cell.length_b   1.000
_cell.length_c   1.000
_cell.angle_alpha   90.00
_cell.angle_beta   90.00
_cell.angle_gamma   90.00
#
_symmetry.space_group_name_H-M   'P 1'
#
loop_
_entity.id
_entity.type
_entity.pdbx_description
1 polymer ?
#
loop_
_entity_poly.entity_id
_entity_poly.type
_entity_poly.pdbx_seq_one_letter_code
_entity_poly.pdbx_strand_id
1 'polypeptide(L)'
;DDRYGFFTPGARVVDLGCAPGGWCQVAVERVNALGQNPKKPVGRVLGVDLQEVEPIAGAELHQLDFLADDADALVKGWLGGRADVVLSDMAAAASGHKATDHLRIVALVEAALAFAFDVLEDDGTFVAKVLAGGAENE
;
A
#
# COMPACT_ATOMS: atom_id res chain seq x y z
N ASP A 1 17.68 5.94 -4.43
CA ASP A 1 17.71 4.66 -5.12
C ASP A 1 16.69 4.66 -6.26
N ASP A 2 17.14 4.27 -7.41
CA ASP A 2 16.31 4.31 -8.62
C ASP A 2 15.07 3.43 -8.52
N ARG A 3 15.15 2.35 -7.73
CA ARG A 3 14.01 1.44 -7.58
C ARG A 3 12.81 2.10 -6.91
N TYR A 4 13.03 3.19 -6.18
CA TYR A 4 11.96 3.88 -5.46
C TYR A 4 11.80 5.31 -5.94
N GLY A 5 12.15 5.56 -7.19
CA GLY A 5 12.07 6.90 -7.76
C GLY A 5 10.67 7.48 -7.79
N PHE A 6 9.62 6.63 -7.66
CA PHE A 6 8.25 7.11 -7.56
C PHE A 6 7.92 7.71 -6.19
N PHE A 7 8.77 7.49 -5.18
CA PHE A 7 8.60 8.15 -3.88
C PHE A 7 9.36 9.47 -3.91
N THR A 8 8.64 10.55 -4.10
CA THR A 8 9.24 11.88 -4.12
C THR A 8 8.70 12.71 -2.95
N PRO A 9 9.47 13.68 -2.46
CA PRO A 9 8.97 14.54 -1.38
C PRO A 9 7.62 15.17 -1.74
N GLY A 10 6.70 15.13 -0.80
CA GLY A 10 5.35 15.63 -1.00
C GLY A 10 4.37 14.62 -1.57
N ALA A 11 4.83 13.45 -1.99
CA ALA A 11 3.95 12.44 -2.57
C ALA A 11 3.00 11.87 -1.52
N ARG A 12 1.81 11.52 -1.97
CA ARG A 12 0.80 10.86 -1.15
C ARG A 12 0.79 9.39 -1.52
N VAL A 13 1.08 8.54 -0.56
CA VAL A 13 1.27 7.10 -0.78
C VAL A 13 0.23 6.32 -0.01
N VAL A 14 -0.39 5.35 -0.65
CA VAL A 14 -1.25 4.37 0.01
C VAL A 14 -0.60 3.00 -0.14
N ASP A 15 -0.40 2.31 0.96
CA ASP A 15 0.19 0.97 1.00
C ASP A 15 -0.87 -0.03 1.44
N LEU A 16 -1.35 -0.82 0.50
CA LEU A 16 -2.34 -1.86 0.77
C LEU A 16 -1.60 -3.15 1.08
N GLY A 17 -1.71 -3.63 2.33
CA GLY A 17 -0.95 -4.77 2.80
C GLY A 17 0.39 -4.34 3.36
N CYS A 18 0.38 -3.42 4.31
CA CYS A 18 1.60 -2.76 4.76
C CYS A 18 2.41 -3.55 5.79
N ALA A 19 1.87 -4.61 6.38
CA ALA A 19 2.63 -5.37 7.36
C ALA A 19 3.79 -6.10 6.67
N PRO A 20 4.94 -6.21 7.30
CA PRO A 20 5.29 -5.70 8.62
C PRO A 20 5.67 -4.22 8.66
N GLY A 21 5.70 -3.53 7.53
CA GLY A 21 5.89 -2.09 7.53
C GLY A 21 7.13 -1.60 6.78
N GLY A 22 7.86 -2.50 6.13
CA GLY A 22 9.10 -2.12 5.47
C GLY A 22 8.92 -1.06 4.38
N TRP A 23 7.88 -1.23 3.53
CA TRP A 23 7.62 -0.25 2.48
C TRP A 23 7.12 1.07 3.05
N CYS A 24 6.32 1.03 4.12
CA CYS A 24 5.88 2.25 4.78
C CYS A 24 7.04 3.03 5.35
N GLN A 25 8.03 2.34 5.92
CA GLN A 25 9.22 3.01 6.45
C GLN A 25 10.00 3.71 5.35
N VAL A 26 10.20 3.04 4.22
CA VAL A 26 10.89 3.63 3.08
C VAL A 26 10.09 4.83 2.55
N ALA A 27 8.79 4.66 2.41
CA ALA A 27 7.94 5.72 1.89
C ALA A 27 7.96 6.96 2.78
N VAL A 28 7.85 6.78 4.10
CA VAL A 28 7.89 7.89 5.06
C VAL A 28 9.13 8.74 4.84
N GLU A 29 10.28 8.10 4.73
CA GLU A 29 11.54 8.81 4.55
C GLU A 29 11.57 9.53 3.21
N ARG A 30 11.22 8.84 2.14
CA ARG A 30 11.40 9.39 0.79
C ARG A 30 10.40 10.46 0.43
N VAL A 31 9.19 10.42 0.99
CA VAL A 31 8.21 11.47 0.73
C VAL A 31 8.28 12.61 1.74
N ASN A 32 9.21 12.54 2.67
CA ASN A 32 9.39 13.57 3.71
C ASN A 32 8.16 13.71 4.61
N ALA A 33 7.56 12.58 4.99
CA ALA A 33 6.31 12.58 5.74
C ALA A 33 6.45 13.19 7.14
N LEU A 34 7.65 13.11 7.72
CA LEU A 34 7.93 13.71 9.03
C LEU A 34 8.37 15.16 8.94
N GLY A 35 8.54 15.68 7.72
CA GLY A 35 8.98 17.06 7.55
C GLY A 35 10.41 17.30 8.02
N GLN A 36 11.24 16.26 8.06
CA GLN A 36 12.61 16.39 8.54
C GLN A 36 13.48 17.26 7.64
N ASN A 37 13.11 17.33 6.36
CA ASN A 37 13.75 18.26 5.46
C ASN A 37 12.84 19.47 5.27
N PRO A 38 13.11 20.61 5.93
CA PRO A 38 12.19 21.75 5.88
C PRO A 38 12.15 22.43 4.52
N LYS A 39 13.08 22.10 3.63
CA LYS A 39 13.13 22.69 2.29
C LYS A 39 12.30 21.92 1.26
N LYS A 40 11.73 20.78 1.64
CA LYS A 40 10.98 19.94 0.74
C LYS A 40 9.53 19.84 1.20
N PRO A 41 8.59 19.61 0.28
CA PRO A 41 7.20 19.43 0.70
C PRO A 41 7.04 18.17 1.54
N VAL A 42 6.05 18.20 2.42
CA VAL A 42 5.73 17.08 3.30
C VAL A 42 4.75 16.17 2.60
N GLY A 43 5.13 14.89 2.48
CA GLY A 43 4.25 13.89 1.90
C GLY A 43 3.40 13.20 2.94
N ARG A 44 2.68 12.17 2.51
CA ARG A 44 1.78 11.44 3.38
C ARG A 44 1.85 9.95 3.07
N VAL A 45 1.85 9.12 4.10
CA VAL A 45 1.82 7.67 3.95
C VAL A 45 0.64 7.14 4.73
N LEU A 46 -0.23 6.41 4.04
CA LEU A 46 -1.39 5.73 4.61
C LEU A 46 -1.23 4.25 4.34
N GLY A 47 -1.23 3.44 5.39
CA GLY A 47 -1.09 2.00 5.24
C GLY A 47 -2.25 1.25 5.87
N VAL A 48 -2.66 0.16 5.24
CA VAL A 48 -3.68 -0.72 5.78
C VAL A 48 -3.21 -2.17 5.67
N ASP A 49 -3.62 -2.99 6.62
CA ASP A 49 -3.30 -4.42 6.59
C ASP A 49 -4.33 -5.18 7.38
N LEU A 50 -4.54 -6.43 7.02
CA LEU A 50 -5.40 -7.33 7.78
C LEU A 50 -4.83 -7.57 9.17
N GLN A 51 -3.51 -7.60 9.28
CA GLN A 51 -2.82 -7.76 10.55
C GLN A 51 -2.56 -6.41 11.19
N GLU A 52 -2.44 -6.41 12.50
CA GLU A 52 -2.04 -5.21 13.22
C GLU A 52 -0.58 -4.89 12.89
N VAL A 53 -0.31 -3.62 12.61
CA VAL A 53 1.05 -3.15 12.27
C VAL A 53 1.52 -2.25 13.39
N GLU A 54 2.75 -2.44 13.84
CA GLU A 54 3.33 -1.57 14.85
C GLU A 54 3.42 -0.13 14.33
N PRO A 55 3.19 0.85 15.18
CA PRO A 55 3.23 2.25 14.74
C PRO A 55 4.54 2.62 14.08
N ILE A 56 4.43 3.37 13.00
CA ILE A 56 5.58 3.89 12.27
C ILE A 56 5.42 5.41 12.25
N ALA A 57 6.39 6.12 12.81
CA ALA A 57 6.34 7.57 12.83
C ALA A 57 6.24 8.10 11.39
N GLY A 58 5.29 8.98 11.16
CA GLY A 58 5.06 9.56 9.85
C GLY A 58 4.07 8.81 8.98
N ALA A 59 3.61 7.63 9.41
CA ALA A 59 2.62 6.87 8.67
C ALA A 59 1.31 6.76 9.46
N GLU A 60 0.20 6.86 8.76
CA GLU A 60 -1.11 6.59 9.33
C GLU A 60 -1.46 5.14 8.99
N LEU A 61 -1.63 4.30 10.00
CA LEU A 61 -1.79 2.86 9.81
C LEU A 61 -3.13 2.41 10.38
N HIS A 62 -3.84 1.59 9.62
CA HIS A 62 -5.13 1.04 10.03
C HIS A 62 -5.16 -0.46 9.81
N GLN A 63 -5.81 -1.18 10.72
CA GLN A 63 -6.08 -2.59 10.53
C GLN A 63 -7.40 -2.72 9.78
N LEU A 64 -7.37 -3.39 8.63
CA LEU A 64 -8.53 -3.45 7.77
C LEU A 64 -8.42 -4.64 6.83
N ASP A 65 -9.55 -5.36 6.68
CA ASP A 65 -9.67 -6.37 5.62
C ASP A 65 -10.08 -5.65 4.34
N PHE A 66 -9.17 -5.55 3.38
CA PHE A 66 -9.41 -4.80 2.16
C PHE A 66 -10.46 -5.44 1.26
N LEU A 67 -10.81 -6.70 1.51
CA LEU A 67 -11.91 -7.37 0.79
C LEU A 67 -13.27 -7.15 1.44
N ALA A 68 -13.34 -6.46 2.58
CA ALA A 68 -14.63 -6.11 3.19
C ALA A 68 -15.38 -5.12 2.31
N ASP A 69 -16.71 -5.19 2.35
CA ASP A 69 -17.55 -4.41 1.44
C ASP A 69 -17.32 -2.90 1.54
N ASP A 70 -17.02 -2.40 2.73
CA ASP A 70 -16.85 -0.96 2.96
C ASP A 70 -15.39 -0.51 2.95
N ALA A 71 -14.45 -1.43 2.69
CA ALA A 71 -13.03 -1.11 2.80
C ALA A 71 -12.61 -0.01 1.85
N ASP A 72 -13.04 -0.08 0.61
CA ASP A 72 -12.69 0.91 -0.41
C ASP A 72 -13.12 2.32 0.04
N ALA A 73 -14.35 2.45 0.51
CA ALA A 73 -14.86 3.73 0.97
C ALA A 73 -14.11 4.24 2.20
N LEU A 74 -13.77 3.34 3.12
CA LEU A 74 -13.03 3.71 4.32
C LEU A 74 -11.65 4.26 3.96
N VAL A 75 -10.92 3.57 3.10
CA VAL A 75 -9.58 3.99 2.73
C VAL A 75 -9.63 5.32 1.99
N LYS A 76 -10.58 5.48 1.08
CA LYS A 76 -10.77 6.76 0.39
C LYS A 76 -11.07 7.88 1.36
N GLY A 77 -11.87 7.61 2.39
CA GLY A 77 -12.16 8.59 3.43
C GLY A 77 -10.92 9.01 4.20
N TRP A 78 -10.10 8.04 4.60
CA TRP A 78 -8.86 8.35 5.31
C TRP A 78 -7.87 9.10 4.42
N LEU A 79 -7.80 8.74 3.15
CA LEU A 79 -6.90 9.40 2.21
C LEU A 79 -7.32 10.85 1.97
N GLY A 80 -8.60 11.10 1.84
CA GLY A 80 -9.15 12.44 1.70
C GLY A 80 -8.78 13.16 0.42
N GLY A 81 -8.48 12.43 -0.63
CA GLY A 81 -8.09 13.02 -1.89
C GLY A 81 -7.48 11.98 -2.81
N ARG A 82 -6.63 12.43 -3.72
CA ARG A 82 -5.96 11.53 -4.64
C ARG A 82 -4.59 11.14 -4.12
N ALA A 83 -4.08 10.03 -4.65
CA ALA A 83 -2.75 9.52 -4.30
C ALA A 83 -1.82 9.62 -5.48
N ASP A 84 -0.53 9.75 -5.20
CA ASP A 84 0.51 9.71 -6.23
C ASP A 84 1.03 8.29 -6.43
N VAL A 85 0.98 7.47 -5.38
CA VAL A 85 1.47 6.10 -5.42
C VAL A 85 0.53 5.21 -4.66
N VAL A 86 0.15 4.09 -5.26
CA VAL A 86 -0.57 3.02 -4.58
C VAL A 86 0.29 1.78 -4.67
N LEU A 87 0.61 1.21 -3.51
CA LEU A 87 1.36 -0.03 -3.40
C LEU A 87 0.42 -1.14 -2.98
N SER A 88 0.60 -2.31 -3.54
CA SER A 88 -0.15 -3.49 -3.13
C SER A 88 0.82 -4.62 -2.85
N ASP A 89 0.94 -4.98 -1.58
CA ASP A 89 1.78 -6.08 -1.13
C ASP A 89 0.95 -7.01 -0.24
N MET A 90 -0.31 -7.19 -0.61
CA MET A 90 -1.22 -8.01 0.15
C MET A 90 -0.99 -9.48 -0.17
N ALA A 91 -0.86 -10.29 0.88
CA ALA A 91 -0.75 -11.73 0.74
C ALA A 91 -1.96 -12.37 1.39
N ALA A 92 -2.56 -13.34 0.72
CA ALA A 92 -3.62 -14.11 1.34
C ALA A 92 -3.02 -15.05 2.38
N ALA A 93 -3.72 -15.22 3.51
CA ALA A 93 -3.30 -16.20 4.48
C ALA A 93 -3.35 -17.59 3.85
N ALA A 94 -2.31 -18.37 4.05
CA ALA A 94 -2.24 -19.70 3.50
C ALA A 94 -3.29 -20.59 4.14
N SER A 95 -4.12 -21.22 3.33
CA SER A 95 -5.17 -22.11 3.79
C SER A 95 -4.81 -23.57 3.60
N GLY A 96 -3.73 -23.84 2.88
CA GLY A 96 -3.36 -25.19 2.50
C GLY A 96 -4.01 -25.65 1.20
N HIS A 97 -4.83 -24.81 0.59
CA HIS A 97 -5.50 -25.13 -0.66
C HIS A 97 -5.04 -24.17 -1.73
N LYS A 98 -4.15 -24.62 -2.61
CA LYS A 98 -3.50 -23.74 -3.60
C LYS A 98 -4.49 -22.97 -4.45
N ALA A 99 -5.55 -23.63 -4.91
CA ALA A 99 -6.54 -22.97 -5.75
C ALA A 99 -7.26 -21.86 -5.00
N THR A 100 -7.63 -22.11 -3.75
CA THR A 100 -8.28 -21.09 -2.91
C THR A 100 -7.36 -19.93 -2.62
N ASP A 101 -6.11 -20.22 -2.29
CA ASP A 101 -5.13 -19.18 -2.00
C ASP A 101 -4.86 -18.32 -3.23
N HIS A 102 -4.77 -18.95 -4.39
CA HIS A 102 -4.58 -18.23 -5.65
C HIS A 102 -5.76 -17.30 -5.94
N LEU A 103 -6.99 -17.79 -5.75
CA LEU A 103 -8.18 -16.97 -5.97
C LEU A 103 -8.21 -15.76 -5.04
N ARG A 104 -7.78 -15.93 -3.78
CA ARG A 104 -7.72 -14.82 -2.85
C ARG A 104 -6.69 -13.78 -3.28
N ILE A 105 -5.54 -14.22 -3.75
CA ILE A 105 -4.50 -13.31 -4.25
C ILE A 105 -5.03 -12.53 -5.46
N VAL A 106 -5.68 -13.19 -6.38
CA VAL A 106 -6.27 -12.53 -7.55
C VAL A 106 -7.30 -11.49 -7.11
N ALA A 107 -8.17 -11.86 -6.16
CA ALA A 107 -9.19 -10.94 -5.68
C ALA A 107 -8.56 -9.71 -5.03
N LEU A 108 -7.50 -9.90 -4.25
CA LEU A 108 -6.80 -8.78 -3.61
C LEU A 108 -6.15 -7.86 -4.63
N VAL A 109 -5.52 -8.43 -5.65
CA VAL A 109 -4.89 -7.63 -6.71
C VAL A 109 -5.95 -6.85 -7.49
N GLU A 110 -7.07 -7.49 -7.80
CA GLU A 110 -8.16 -6.82 -8.52
C GLU A 110 -8.75 -5.69 -7.69
N ALA A 111 -8.95 -5.92 -6.40
CA ALA A 111 -9.47 -4.87 -5.52
C ALA A 111 -8.50 -3.70 -5.41
N ALA A 112 -7.20 -4.00 -5.31
CA ALA A 112 -6.19 -2.97 -5.24
C ALA A 112 -6.13 -2.16 -6.53
N LEU A 113 -6.23 -2.81 -7.66
CA LEU A 113 -6.19 -2.15 -8.96
C LEU A 113 -7.41 -1.24 -9.15
N ALA A 114 -8.59 -1.72 -8.78
CA ALA A 114 -9.80 -0.91 -8.86
C ALA A 114 -9.69 0.33 -7.97
N PHE A 115 -9.19 0.15 -6.75
CA PHE A 115 -8.96 1.27 -5.85
C PHE A 115 -7.97 2.27 -6.47
N ALA A 116 -6.88 1.76 -7.04
CA ALA A 116 -5.86 2.62 -7.65
C ALA A 116 -6.42 3.44 -8.81
N PHE A 117 -7.24 2.83 -9.66
CA PHE A 117 -7.90 3.56 -10.74
C PHE A 117 -8.74 4.72 -10.23
N ASP A 118 -9.37 4.54 -9.07
CA ASP A 118 -10.25 5.56 -8.52
C ASP A 118 -9.50 6.72 -7.86
N VAL A 119 -8.31 6.46 -7.31
CA VAL A 119 -7.65 7.45 -6.46
C VAL A 119 -6.36 8.02 -7.03
N LEU A 120 -5.72 7.34 -7.99
CA LEU A 120 -4.44 7.82 -8.49
C LEU A 120 -4.58 9.09 -9.32
N GLU A 121 -3.62 9.98 -9.16
CA GLU A 121 -3.43 11.08 -10.09
C GLU A 121 -3.08 10.55 -11.48
N ASP A 122 -3.24 11.39 -12.50
CA ASP A 122 -3.02 10.94 -13.89
C ASP A 122 -1.61 10.41 -14.12
N ASP A 123 -0.62 10.98 -13.44
CA ASP A 123 0.77 10.55 -13.53
C ASP A 123 1.18 9.67 -12.36
N GLY A 124 0.20 9.15 -11.63
CA GLY A 124 0.47 8.31 -10.47
C GLY A 124 0.99 6.93 -10.84
N THR A 125 1.52 6.24 -9.85
CA THR A 125 2.16 4.95 -10.01
C THR A 125 1.46 3.89 -9.17
N PHE A 126 1.16 2.75 -9.79
CA PHE A 126 0.66 1.58 -9.08
C PHE A 126 1.72 0.49 -9.11
N VAL A 127 2.09 -0.02 -7.94
CA VAL A 127 3.06 -1.10 -7.83
C VAL A 127 2.39 -2.26 -7.09
N ALA A 128 2.30 -3.39 -7.73
CA ALA A 128 1.79 -4.60 -7.10
C ALA A 128 2.91 -5.62 -6.99
N LYS A 129 3.07 -6.16 -5.80
CA LYS A 129 4.01 -7.23 -5.56
C LYS A 129 3.20 -8.52 -5.48
N VAL A 130 3.49 -9.44 -6.37
CA VAL A 130 2.79 -10.72 -6.40
C VAL A 130 3.75 -11.79 -5.89
N LEU A 131 3.35 -12.44 -4.80
CA LEU A 131 4.09 -13.56 -4.28
C LEU A 131 3.41 -14.83 -4.75
N ALA A 132 4.04 -15.52 -5.66
CA ALA A 132 3.48 -16.74 -6.21
C ALA A 132 3.96 -17.94 -5.41
N GLY A 133 3.59 -17.95 -4.14
CA GLY A 133 3.70 -19.12 -3.29
C GLY A 133 5.08 -19.76 -3.19
N GLY A 134 6.11 -19.05 -3.39
CA GLY A 134 7.44 -19.60 -3.24
C GLY A 134 7.90 -20.50 -4.37
N ALA A 135 6.97 -20.96 -5.19
CA ALA A 135 7.37 -21.89 -6.23
C ALA A 135 8.24 -21.23 -7.26
N GLU A 136 7.99 -19.99 -7.50
CA GLU A 136 8.75 -19.28 -8.48
C GLU A 136 10.15 -18.99 -8.05
N ASN A 137 10.45 -19.22 -6.83
CA ASN A 137 11.77 -18.93 -6.33
C ASN A 137 12.75 -20.02 -6.63
N GLU A 138 12.21 -21.01 -7.15
CA GLU A 138 13.07 -22.06 -7.36
C GLU A 138 13.88 -21.92 -8.50
#